data_fa05d17aa0cb72b3e545ef1c1b702726
#
_entry.id   fa05d17aa0cb72b3e545ef1c1b702726
#
_cell.length_a   1.000
_cell.length_b   1.000
_cell.length_c   1.000
_cell.angle_alpha   90.00
_cell.angle_beta   90.00
_cell.angle_gamma   90.00
#
_symmetry.space_group_name_H-M   'P 1'
#
loop_
_entity.id
_entity.type
_entity.pdbx_description
1 polymer ?
#
loop_
_entity_poly.entity_id
_entity_poly.type
_entity_poly.pdbx_seq_one_letter_code
_entity_poly.pdbx_strand_id
1 'polypeptide(L)'
;SVEDLLHYYPRAYDTFREPQPISELLPETMAAVSGMLTKTADVVKFGHLQVTTVTVRDISGILTLTWYNMPYLRGTLKAGEHFIFRGRLVRKRGRLTMEQPEIYRPEAYARLVHSMQPVYGQTKGLGNKTIARTVAEALEVKETEKDYLPAALREKYQLAEYNFALEHINFPKDETELLFSRKRLVFDEFFMFLLSVRLLKDKKVDKASPCPFKIDNQIRGLEQRLPYSLTNAQKKVLDEVYRDLSGGHIMNRLIQGDVGSGKTIIAVL
;
A
#
# COMPACT_ATOMS: atom_id res chain seq x y z
N SER A 1 -5.17 17.98 10.22
CA SER A 1 -5.29 17.64 11.67
C SER A 1 -4.31 16.51 12.04
N VAL A 2 -4.17 16.21 13.32
CA VAL A 2 -3.42 15.03 13.78
C VAL A 2 -4.05 13.75 13.25
N GLU A 3 -5.36 13.69 13.23
CA GLU A 3 -6.13 12.55 12.71
C GLU A 3 -5.84 12.29 11.22
N ASP A 4 -5.83 13.33 10.38
CA ASP A 4 -5.48 13.19 8.95
C ASP A 4 -4.06 12.66 8.76
N LEU A 5 -3.14 13.05 9.64
CA LEU A 5 -1.75 12.59 9.61
C LEU A 5 -1.65 11.10 9.98
N LEU A 6 -2.40 10.64 10.98
CA LEU A 6 -2.42 9.23 11.39
C LEU A 6 -3.03 8.31 10.32
N HIS A 7 -3.93 8.85 9.48
CA HIS A 7 -4.51 8.14 8.32
C HIS A 7 -3.69 8.34 7.03
N TYR A 8 -2.56 9.01 7.10
CA TYR A 8 -1.64 9.11 5.96
C TYR A 8 -0.72 7.90 5.92
N TYR A 9 -1.20 6.80 5.36
CA TYR A 9 -0.50 5.51 5.38
C TYR A 9 0.71 5.46 4.45
N PRO A 10 1.76 4.67 4.81
CA PRO A 10 2.90 4.41 3.94
C PRO A 10 2.48 3.72 2.62
N ARG A 11 3.12 4.10 1.51
CA ARG A 11 2.93 3.44 0.20
C ARG A 11 3.70 2.13 0.09
N ALA A 12 4.82 2.04 0.78
CA ALA A 12 5.72 0.89 0.79
C ALA A 12 6.51 0.87 2.08
N TYR A 13 7.24 -0.21 2.29
CA TYR A 13 8.15 -0.35 3.43
C TYR A 13 9.53 -0.72 2.91
N ASP A 14 10.53 -0.05 3.44
CA ASP A 14 11.93 -0.31 3.15
C ASP A 14 12.49 -1.24 4.23
N THR A 15 12.92 -2.45 3.84
CA THR A 15 13.41 -3.47 4.76
C THR A 15 14.93 -3.38 4.86
N PHE A 16 15.44 -3.24 6.06
CA PHE A 16 16.87 -3.25 6.34
C PHE A 16 17.34 -4.68 6.61
N ARG A 17 18.22 -5.17 5.74
CA ARG A 17 18.82 -6.51 5.85
C ARG A 17 20.22 -6.43 6.39
N GLU A 18 20.72 -7.56 6.92
CA GLU A 18 22.12 -7.70 7.31
C GLU A 18 23.05 -7.31 6.16
N PRO A 19 24.21 -6.67 6.47
CA PRO A 19 25.23 -6.42 5.47
C PRO A 19 25.74 -7.72 4.85
N GLN A 20 25.87 -7.72 3.52
CA GLN A 20 26.35 -8.87 2.75
C GLN A 20 27.84 -8.74 2.44
N PRO A 21 28.58 -9.86 2.30
CA PRO A 21 29.94 -9.86 1.78
C PRO A 21 30.00 -9.27 0.37
N ILE A 22 31.07 -8.51 0.06
CA ILE A 22 31.22 -7.87 -1.25
C ILE A 22 31.27 -8.90 -2.38
N SER A 23 31.79 -10.11 -2.13
CA SER A 23 31.85 -11.20 -3.12
C SER A 23 30.50 -11.76 -3.53
N GLU A 24 29.45 -11.58 -2.70
CA GLU A 24 28.10 -12.11 -2.93
C GLU A 24 27.15 -11.07 -3.54
N LEU A 25 27.62 -9.87 -3.78
CA LEU A 25 26.82 -8.77 -4.30
C LEU A 25 26.40 -9.00 -5.75
N LEU A 26 25.12 -8.78 -6.02
CA LEU A 26 24.55 -8.90 -7.36
C LEU A 26 24.24 -7.52 -7.96
N PRO A 27 24.53 -7.30 -9.25
CA PRO A 27 24.16 -6.05 -9.92
C PRO A 27 22.64 -5.85 -9.91
N GLU A 28 22.22 -4.59 -9.99
CA GLU A 28 20.81 -4.12 -10.01
C GLU A 28 20.01 -4.44 -8.75
N THR A 29 20.68 -4.83 -7.64
CA THR A 29 20.03 -5.06 -6.34
C THR A 29 20.30 -3.93 -5.35
N MET A 30 19.42 -3.79 -4.35
CA MET A 30 19.70 -3.00 -3.13
C MET A 30 20.44 -3.90 -2.15
N ALA A 31 21.58 -3.45 -1.68
CA ALA A 31 22.36 -4.19 -0.68
C ALA A 31 22.98 -3.26 0.36
N ALA A 32 23.32 -3.84 1.50
CA ALA A 32 24.16 -3.20 2.52
C ALA A 32 25.51 -3.90 2.56
N VAL A 33 26.56 -3.12 2.72
CA VAL A 33 27.95 -3.59 2.82
C VAL A 33 28.60 -2.98 4.04
N SER A 34 29.20 -3.81 4.86
CA SER A 34 29.99 -3.39 6.01
C SER A 34 31.48 -3.49 5.66
N GLY A 35 32.21 -2.40 5.84
CA GLY A 35 33.63 -2.45 5.50
C GLY A 35 34.42 -1.21 5.90
N MET A 36 35.72 -1.35 5.83
CA MET A 36 36.70 -0.32 6.14
C MET A 36 37.10 0.48 4.89
N LEU A 37 37.20 1.78 5.01
CA LEU A 37 37.66 2.65 3.94
C LEU A 37 39.17 2.49 3.73
N THR A 38 39.57 2.12 2.49
CA THR A 38 40.98 1.92 2.14
C THR A 38 41.72 3.24 1.92
N LYS A 39 40.98 4.29 1.53
CA LYS A 39 41.50 5.64 1.29
C LYS A 39 40.45 6.67 1.72
N THR A 40 40.92 7.89 2.03
CA THR A 40 40.04 9.04 2.18
C THR A 40 39.34 9.32 0.86
N ALA A 41 38.09 9.82 0.91
CA ALA A 41 37.30 10.08 -0.27
C ALA A 41 38.00 11.05 -1.23
N ASP A 42 38.05 10.65 -2.50
CA ASP A 42 38.56 11.49 -3.60
C ASP A 42 37.40 12.27 -4.22
N VAL A 43 37.65 13.56 -4.50
CA VAL A 43 36.66 14.43 -5.17
C VAL A 43 37.25 14.94 -6.47
N VAL A 44 36.61 14.56 -7.57
CA VAL A 44 36.99 14.99 -8.91
C VAL A 44 35.87 15.87 -9.49
N LYS A 45 36.25 17.00 -10.08
CA LYS A 45 35.32 17.95 -10.69
C LYS A 45 35.33 17.80 -12.22
N PHE A 46 34.13 17.56 -12.78
CA PHE A 46 33.90 17.52 -14.23
C PHE A 46 32.90 18.63 -14.60
N GLY A 47 33.40 19.78 -15.03
CA GLY A 47 32.53 20.95 -15.29
C GLY A 47 31.73 21.35 -14.06
N HIS A 48 30.40 21.24 -14.12
CA HIS A 48 29.50 21.55 -13.00
C HIS A 48 29.24 20.34 -12.09
N LEU A 49 29.67 19.12 -12.46
CA LEU A 49 29.46 17.91 -11.70
C LEU A 49 30.68 17.63 -10.81
N GLN A 50 30.44 17.42 -9.53
CA GLN A 50 31.46 16.93 -8.60
C GLN A 50 31.19 15.47 -8.27
N VAL A 51 32.18 14.62 -8.46
CA VAL A 51 32.09 13.17 -8.21
C VAL A 51 32.98 12.83 -7.02
N THR A 52 32.37 12.37 -5.95
CA THR A 52 33.09 11.85 -4.77
C THR A 52 33.14 10.34 -4.87
N THR A 53 34.35 9.78 -4.82
CA THR A 53 34.57 8.34 -4.93
C THR A 53 35.35 7.84 -3.71
N VAL A 54 34.92 6.70 -3.19
CA VAL A 54 35.59 6.02 -2.07
C VAL A 54 35.67 4.52 -2.36
N THR A 55 36.65 3.86 -1.82
CA THR A 55 36.83 2.41 -1.91
C THR A 55 36.66 1.81 -0.51
N VAL A 56 35.69 0.93 -0.38
CA VAL A 56 35.44 0.13 0.82
C VAL A 56 35.96 -1.30 0.61
N ARG A 57 36.51 -1.88 1.66
CA ARG A 57 37.06 -3.24 1.67
C ARG A 57 36.46 -4.01 2.87
N ASP A 58 36.05 -5.24 2.60
CA ASP A 58 35.79 -6.26 3.59
C ASP A 58 36.79 -7.45 3.43
N ILE A 59 36.51 -8.54 4.13
CA ILE A 59 37.35 -9.77 4.02
C ILE A 59 37.16 -10.48 2.69
N SER A 60 36.12 -10.20 1.94
CA SER A 60 35.71 -10.91 0.72
C SER A 60 36.04 -10.14 -0.55
N GLY A 61 36.28 -8.84 -0.49
CA GLY A 61 36.52 -8.04 -1.67
C GLY A 61 36.65 -6.54 -1.47
N ILE A 62 36.58 -5.84 -2.61
CA ILE A 62 36.67 -4.38 -2.67
C ILE A 62 35.54 -3.86 -3.53
N LEU A 63 34.83 -2.82 -3.03
CA LEU A 63 33.73 -2.15 -3.72
C LEU A 63 34.02 -0.65 -3.86
N THR A 64 33.70 -0.10 -5.02
CA THR A 64 33.76 1.34 -5.26
C THR A 64 32.38 1.96 -4.97
N LEU A 65 32.38 3.06 -4.22
CA LEU A 65 31.20 3.84 -3.89
C LEU A 65 31.31 5.20 -4.54
N THR A 66 30.21 5.71 -5.09
CA THR A 66 30.21 6.98 -5.84
C THR A 66 29.03 7.86 -5.43
N TRP A 67 29.30 9.13 -5.15
CA TRP A 67 28.31 10.18 -4.92
C TRP A 67 28.50 11.33 -5.90
N TYR A 68 27.39 11.99 -6.24
CA TYR A 68 27.38 13.15 -7.11
C TYR A 68 27.01 14.40 -6.33
N ASN A 69 27.75 15.48 -6.53
CA ASN A 69 27.56 16.78 -5.89
C ASN A 69 27.57 16.75 -4.33
N MET A 70 28.38 15.84 -3.75
CA MET A 70 28.55 15.70 -2.31
C MET A 70 30.04 15.79 -1.89
N PRO A 71 30.77 16.89 -2.18
CA PRO A 71 32.19 17.01 -1.88
C PRO A 71 32.50 17.05 -0.37
N TYR A 72 31.54 17.43 0.46
CA TYR A 72 31.67 17.47 1.90
C TYR A 72 31.95 16.09 2.53
N LEU A 73 31.60 15.01 1.85
CA LEU A 73 31.87 13.65 2.31
C LEU A 73 33.36 13.35 2.47
N ARG A 74 34.24 14.10 1.80
CA ARG A 74 35.69 14.00 2.02
C ARG A 74 36.11 14.28 3.47
N GLY A 75 35.39 15.15 4.15
CA GLY A 75 35.63 15.45 5.57
C GLY A 75 35.19 14.33 6.50
N THR A 76 34.18 13.55 6.09
CA THR A 76 33.55 12.49 6.88
C THR A 76 34.15 11.12 6.60
N LEU A 77 34.45 10.81 5.33
CA LEU A 77 34.91 9.49 4.90
C LEU A 77 36.44 9.45 4.83
N LYS A 78 37.08 9.09 5.96
CA LYS A 78 38.53 9.02 6.09
C LYS A 78 39.04 7.58 6.02
N ALA A 79 40.26 7.41 5.56
CA ALA A 79 40.91 6.11 5.54
C ALA A 79 40.95 5.47 6.94
N GLY A 80 40.71 4.18 7.02
CA GLY A 80 40.70 3.42 8.26
C GLY A 80 39.40 3.46 9.06
N GLU A 81 38.44 4.31 8.67
CA GLU A 81 37.11 4.31 9.32
C GLU A 81 36.22 3.19 8.80
N HIS A 82 35.37 2.67 9.68
CA HIS A 82 34.43 1.59 9.40
C HIS A 82 33.01 2.13 9.33
N PHE A 83 32.31 1.81 8.23
CA PHE A 83 30.93 2.19 7.97
C PHE A 83 30.14 1.05 7.37
N ILE A 84 28.82 1.20 7.39
CA ILE A 84 27.90 0.40 6.59
C ILE A 84 27.32 1.30 5.48
N PHE A 85 27.43 0.83 4.25
CA PHE A 85 26.92 1.52 3.06
C PHE A 85 25.74 0.74 2.50
N ARG A 86 24.63 1.41 2.29
CA ARG A 86 23.42 0.81 1.74
C ARG A 86 23.00 1.55 0.47
N GLY A 87 22.87 0.85 -0.62
CA GLY A 87 22.54 1.46 -1.90
C GLY A 87 22.32 0.46 -3.02
N ARG A 88 21.97 1.00 -4.18
CA ARG A 88 21.81 0.19 -5.39
C ARG A 88 23.14 -0.11 -6.03
N LEU A 89 23.32 -1.37 -6.39
CA LEU A 89 24.49 -1.86 -7.09
C LEU A 89 24.29 -1.75 -8.59
N VAL A 90 25.26 -1.15 -9.28
CA VAL A 90 25.27 -1.02 -10.74
C VAL A 90 26.59 -1.53 -11.31
N ARG A 91 26.58 -2.05 -12.53
CA ARG A 91 27.80 -2.46 -13.22
C ARG A 91 28.25 -1.34 -14.15
N LYS A 92 29.42 -0.73 -13.86
CA LYS A 92 30.05 0.29 -14.70
C LYS A 92 31.39 -0.20 -15.23
N ARG A 93 31.58 -0.18 -16.54
CA ARG A 93 32.86 -0.62 -17.21
C ARG A 93 33.34 -1.97 -16.69
N GLY A 94 32.42 -2.93 -16.52
CA GLY A 94 32.75 -4.28 -16.03
C GLY A 94 32.95 -4.41 -14.51
N ARG A 95 32.98 -3.31 -13.75
CA ARG A 95 33.14 -3.31 -12.28
C ARG A 95 31.82 -3.03 -11.57
N LEU A 96 31.65 -3.70 -10.45
CA LEU A 96 30.51 -3.43 -9.56
C LEU A 96 30.77 -2.14 -8.77
N THR A 97 29.78 -1.27 -8.71
CA THR A 97 29.84 0.03 -8.02
C THR A 97 28.52 0.28 -7.32
N MET A 98 28.55 0.87 -6.15
CA MET A 98 27.33 1.31 -5.46
C MET A 98 27.19 2.82 -5.65
N GLU A 99 26.02 3.26 -6.16
CA GLU A 99 25.76 4.66 -6.45
C GLU A 99 24.90 5.31 -5.40
N GLN A 100 25.28 6.52 -5.00
CA GLN A 100 24.56 7.34 -4.01
C GLN A 100 24.19 6.55 -2.73
N PRO A 101 25.08 5.68 -2.17
CA PRO A 101 24.71 4.92 -1.00
C PRO A 101 24.43 5.82 0.21
N GLU A 102 23.49 5.39 1.02
CA GLU A 102 23.33 5.89 2.39
C GLU A 102 24.49 5.39 3.26
N ILE A 103 24.89 6.21 4.20
CA ILE A 103 26.06 5.97 5.06
C ILE A 103 25.57 5.84 6.50
N TYR A 104 25.94 4.73 7.13
CA TYR A 104 25.57 4.46 8.51
C TYR A 104 26.79 4.13 9.37
N ARG A 105 26.77 4.55 10.61
CA ARG A 105 27.63 3.97 11.65
C ARG A 105 27.11 2.57 12.00
N PRO A 106 27.97 1.59 12.32
CA PRO A 106 27.55 0.21 12.60
C PRO A 106 26.44 0.12 13.65
N GLU A 107 26.54 0.87 14.74
CA GLU A 107 25.58 0.87 15.84
C GLU A 107 24.20 1.44 15.40
N ALA A 108 24.22 2.44 14.53
CA ALA A 108 22.99 3.03 13.98
C ALA A 108 22.31 2.08 13.02
N TYR A 109 23.07 1.37 12.19
CA TYR A 109 22.54 0.38 11.26
C TYR A 109 21.98 -0.84 11.97
N ALA A 110 22.66 -1.33 13.00
CA ALA A 110 22.21 -2.49 13.80
C ALA A 110 20.81 -2.30 14.42
N ARG A 111 20.42 -1.05 14.72
CA ARG A 111 19.07 -0.73 15.22
C ARG A 111 18.00 -0.78 14.12
N LEU A 112 18.41 -0.72 12.86
CA LEU A 112 17.51 -0.75 11.69
C LEU A 112 17.39 -2.13 11.07
N VAL A 113 18.37 -3.01 11.32
CA VAL A 113 18.37 -4.39 10.80
C VAL A 113 17.09 -5.09 11.23
N HIS A 114 16.48 -5.80 10.29
CA HIS A 114 15.17 -6.45 10.41
C HIS A 114 13.98 -5.52 10.67
N SER A 115 14.19 -4.19 10.66
CA SER A 115 13.07 -3.26 10.75
C SER A 115 12.47 -2.97 9.38
N MET A 116 11.19 -2.60 9.37
CA MET A 116 10.45 -2.14 8.21
C MET A 116 10.22 -0.63 8.35
N GLN A 117 10.97 0.16 7.58
CA GLN A 117 10.85 1.61 7.62
C GLN A 117 9.77 2.11 6.65
N PRO A 118 8.81 2.93 7.09
CA PRO A 118 7.73 3.39 6.24
C PRO A 118 8.24 4.34 5.14
N VAL A 119 7.71 4.15 3.93
CA VAL A 119 7.94 5.03 2.78
C VAL A 119 6.64 5.74 2.44
N TYR A 120 6.56 7.02 2.79
CA TYR A 120 5.39 7.86 2.54
C TYR A 120 5.43 8.54 1.17
N GLY A 121 4.27 9.04 0.73
CA GLY A 121 4.20 9.94 -0.40
C GLY A 121 4.93 11.26 -0.08
N GLN A 122 5.87 11.64 -0.94
CA GLN A 122 6.67 12.85 -0.73
C GLN A 122 6.18 13.99 -1.63
N THR A 123 6.34 15.21 -1.15
CA THR A 123 6.13 16.44 -1.93
C THR A 123 7.38 17.32 -1.83
N LYS A 124 7.51 18.32 -2.73
CA LYS A 124 8.64 19.24 -2.71
C LYS A 124 8.75 19.93 -1.34
N GLY A 125 9.89 19.81 -0.70
CA GLY A 125 10.16 20.38 0.63
C GLY A 125 9.78 19.51 1.83
N LEU A 126 9.06 18.38 1.62
CA LEU A 126 8.66 17.47 2.69
C LEU A 126 9.17 16.05 2.42
N GLY A 127 10.30 15.71 3.03
CA GLY A 127 10.95 14.40 2.87
C GLY A 127 10.39 13.31 3.79
N ASN A 128 10.63 12.05 3.41
CA ASN A 128 10.15 10.86 4.13
C ASN A 128 10.50 10.87 5.63
N LYS A 129 11.75 11.24 5.98
CA LYS A 129 12.20 11.28 7.39
C LYS A 129 11.40 12.26 8.25
N THR A 130 11.03 13.41 7.67
CA THR A 130 10.20 14.40 8.36
C THR A 130 8.80 13.86 8.59
N ILE A 131 8.17 13.28 7.55
CA ILE A 131 6.82 12.71 7.65
C ILE A 131 6.82 11.59 8.70
N ALA A 132 7.75 10.62 8.59
CA ALA A 132 7.84 9.49 9.52
C ALA A 132 7.99 9.96 10.98
N ARG A 133 8.86 10.94 11.23
CA ARG A 133 9.03 11.49 12.57
C ARG A 133 7.76 12.16 13.09
N THR A 134 7.10 12.97 12.27
CA THR A 134 5.86 13.66 12.68
C THR A 134 4.71 12.66 12.91
N VAL A 135 4.64 11.57 12.13
CA VAL A 135 3.67 10.48 12.38
C VAL A 135 3.99 9.78 13.71
N ALA A 136 5.26 9.50 14.01
CA ALA A 136 5.66 8.89 15.28
C ALA A 136 5.28 9.78 16.47
N GLU A 137 5.60 11.08 16.40
CA GLU A 137 5.21 12.07 17.41
C GLU A 137 3.68 12.16 17.57
N ALA A 138 2.92 12.07 16.47
CA ALA A 138 1.46 12.07 16.50
C ALA A 138 0.88 10.82 17.17
N LEU A 139 1.48 9.64 16.97
CA LEU A 139 1.10 8.40 17.64
C LEU A 139 1.34 8.44 19.15
N GLU A 140 2.42 9.10 19.61
CA GLU A 140 2.74 9.25 21.02
C GLU A 140 1.73 10.14 21.76
N VAL A 141 1.24 11.21 21.11
CA VAL A 141 0.30 12.16 21.72
C VAL A 141 -1.17 11.79 21.50
N LYS A 142 -1.43 10.79 20.67
CA LYS A 142 -2.81 10.32 20.42
C LYS A 142 -3.38 9.67 21.68
N GLU A 143 -4.55 10.12 22.10
CA GLU A 143 -5.34 9.41 23.09
C GLU A 143 -5.79 8.05 22.57
N THR A 144 -5.75 7.02 23.41
CA THR A 144 -6.24 5.68 23.07
C THR A 144 -7.74 5.70 22.88
N GLU A 145 -8.20 5.52 21.67
CA GLU A 145 -9.62 5.43 21.36
C GLU A 145 -10.16 4.03 21.66
N LYS A 146 -11.40 3.98 22.15
CA LYS A 146 -12.10 2.70 22.29
C LYS A 146 -12.41 2.16 20.90
N ASP A 147 -12.02 0.92 20.66
CA ASP A 147 -12.34 0.25 19.39
C ASP A 147 -13.86 0.15 19.20
N TYR A 148 -14.38 0.67 18.12
CA TYR A 148 -15.81 0.67 17.81
C TYR A 148 -16.34 -0.71 17.38
N LEU A 149 -15.44 -1.64 16.94
CA LEU A 149 -15.86 -3.01 16.65
C LEU A 149 -15.94 -3.84 17.92
N PRO A 150 -17.08 -4.50 18.17
CA PRO A 150 -17.20 -5.44 19.29
C PRO A 150 -16.16 -6.54 19.25
N ALA A 151 -15.65 -6.94 20.44
CA ALA A 151 -14.63 -7.98 20.56
C ALA A 151 -15.02 -9.28 19.83
N ALA A 152 -16.27 -9.71 19.95
CA ALA A 152 -16.77 -10.90 19.27
C ALA A 152 -16.64 -10.84 17.73
N LEU A 153 -16.80 -9.66 17.12
CA LEU A 153 -16.58 -9.50 15.68
C LEU A 153 -15.09 -9.55 15.33
N ARG A 154 -14.26 -8.90 16.14
CA ARG A 154 -12.81 -8.93 15.95
C ARG A 154 -12.24 -10.35 16.03
N GLU A 155 -12.68 -11.13 17.02
CA GLU A 155 -12.31 -12.53 17.18
C GLU A 155 -12.79 -13.38 16.00
N LYS A 156 -14.07 -13.26 15.64
CA LYS A 156 -14.67 -14.04 14.53
C LYS A 156 -13.94 -13.84 13.21
N TYR A 157 -13.54 -12.61 12.90
CA TYR A 157 -12.86 -12.27 11.64
C TYR A 157 -11.35 -12.15 11.77
N GLN A 158 -10.79 -12.43 12.95
CA GLN A 158 -9.36 -12.30 13.24
C GLN A 158 -8.83 -10.93 12.85
N LEU A 159 -9.43 -9.87 13.40
CA LEU A 159 -9.05 -8.50 13.16
C LEU A 159 -8.26 -7.93 14.33
N ALA A 160 -7.23 -7.15 14.02
CA ALA A 160 -6.47 -6.40 15.01
C ALA A 160 -7.37 -5.39 15.76
N GLU A 161 -6.96 -5.00 16.95
CA GLU A 161 -7.50 -3.84 17.64
C GLU A 161 -7.14 -2.57 16.87
N TYR A 162 -8.01 -1.55 16.89
CA TYR A 162 -7.87 -0.37 16.04
C TYR A 162 -6.58 0.42 16.28
N ASN A 163 -6.25 0.71 17.56
CA ASN A 163 -5.02 1.45 17.87
C ASN A 163 -3.77 0.65 17.51
N PHE A 164 -3.78 -0.67 17.75
CA PHE A 164 -2.72 -1.57 17.29
C PHE A 164 -2.54 -1.48 15.77
N ALA A 165 -3.64 -1.56 15.01
CA ALA A 165 -3.59 -1.51 13.56
C ALA A 165 -3.04 -0.16 13.05
N LEU A 166 -3.42 0.95 13.69
CA LEU A 166 -2.99 2.29 13.32
C LEU A 166 -1.50 2.51 13.60
N GLU A 167 -0.98 1.99 14.71
CA GLU A 167 0.43 2.04 15.05
C GLU A 167 1.26 1.18 14.10
N HIS A 168 0.87 -0.09 13.95
CA HIS A 168 1.67 -1.08 13.22
C HIS A 168 1.51 -1.04 11.69
N ILE A 169 0.53 -0.30 11.15
CA ILE A 169 0.54 0.07 9.73
C ILE A 169 1.62 1.10 9.44
N ASN A 170 1.96 1.96 10.38
CA ASN A 170 2.98 2.98 10.23
C ASN A 170 4.39 2.45 10.57
N PHE A 171 4.50 1.68 11.66
CA PHE A 171 5.79 1.18 12.18
C PHE A 171 5.69 -0.31 12.54
N PRO A 172 5.53 -1.21 11.55
CA PRO A 172 5.46 -2.64 11.81
C PRO A 172 6.83 -3.19 12.21
N LYS A 173 6.86 -4.13 13.14
CA LYS A 173 8.09 -4.85 13.50
C LYS A 173 8.45 -5.89 12.45
N ASP A 174 7.43 -6.54 11.91
CA ASP A 174 7.57 -7.59 10.91
C ASP A 174 6.40 -7.59 9.90
N GLU A 175 6.50 -8.46 8.90
CA GLU A 175 5.47 -8.61 7.86
C GLU A 175 4.14 -9.12 8.41
N THR A 176 4.17 -9.91 9.48
CA THR A 176 2.95 -10.45 10.12
C THR A 176 2.14 -9.34 10.77
N GLU A 177 2.78 -8.47 11.55
CA GLU A 177 2.13 -7.29 12.14
C GLU A 177 1.59 -6.35 11.06
N LEU A 178 2.35 -6.14 9.98
CA LEU A 178 1.91 -5.32 8.84
C LEU A 178 0.64 -5.89 8.20
N LEU A 179 0.63 -7.18 7.88
CA LEU A 179 -0.52 -7.84 7.24
C LEU A 179 -1.74 -7.83 8.15
N PHE A 180 -1.55 -8.06 9.45
CA PHE A 180 -2.62 -8.05 10.43
C PHE A 180 -3.24 -6.65 10.58
N SER A 181 -2.42 -5.63 10.65
CA SER A 181 -2.85 -4.23 10.72
C SER A 181 -3.56 -3.80 9.43
N ARG A 182 -3.00 -4.13 8.27
CA ARG A 182 -3.59 -3.85 6.96
C ARG A 182 -4.95 -4.52 6.80
N LYS A 183 -5.10 -5.79 7.23
CA LYS A 183 -6.37 -6.51 7.20
C LYS A 183 -7.46 -5.76 7.97
N ARG A 184 -7.12 -5.23 9.15
CA ARG A 184 -8.07 -4.44 9.96
C ARG A 184 -8.48 -3.16 9.25
N LEU A 185 -7.55 -2.35 8.77
CA LEU A 185 -7.85 -1.06 8.15
C LEU A 185 -8.63 -1.22 6.84
N VAL A 186 -8.31 -2.22 6.02
CA VAL A 186 -9.07 -2.57 4.82
C VAL A 186 -10.50 -3.00 5.19
N PHE A 187 -10.66 -3.81 6.24
CA PHE A 187 -11.98 -4.20 6.72
C PHE A 187 -12.80 -2.95 7.12
N ASP A 188 -12.19 -2.02 7.85
CA ASP A 188 -12.86 -0.80 8.31
C ASP A 188 -13.35 0.06 7.14
N GLU A 189 -12.51 0.28 6.12
CA GLU A 189 -12.88 1.05 4.92
C GLU A 189 -14.08 0.42 4.21
N PHE A 190 -14.03 -0.90 3.94
CA PHE A 190 -15.13 -1.60 3.27
C PHE A 190 -16.37 -1.67 4.13
N PHE A 191 -16.24 -1.89 5.44
CA PHE A 191 -17.37 -1.92 6.37
C PHE A 191 -18.11 -0.58 6.37
N MET A 192 -17.40 0.52 6.52
CA MET A 192 -17.99 1.87 6.53
C MET A 192 -18.62 2.22 5.18
N PHE A 193 -17.97 1.83 4.07
CA PHE A 193 -18.51 2.00 2.74
C PHE A 193 -19.82 1.23 2.55
N LEU A 194 -19.84 -0.06 2.87
CA LEU A 194 -21.04 -0.91 2.74
C LEU A 194 -22.16 -0.47 3.66
N LEU A 195 -21.84 -0.06 4.89
CA LEU A 195 -22.81 0.49 5.82
C LEU A 195 -23.46 1.75 5.27
N SER A 196 -22.68 2.67 4.73
CA SER A 196 -23.17 3.91 4.11
C SER A 196 -24.07 3.62 2.91
N VAL A 197 -23.68 2.69 2.04
CA VAL A 197 -24.51 2.26 0.90
C VAL A 197 -25.83 1.63 1.39
N ARG A 198 -25.76 0.80 2.44
CA ARG A 198 -26.96 0.17 3.03
C ARG A 198 -27.92 1.21 3.58
N LEU A 199 -27.41 2.16 4.37
CA LEU A 199 -28.23 3.25 4.94
C LEU A 199 -28.89 4.11 3.85
N LEU A 200 -28.16 4.40 2.76
CA LEU A 200 -28.71 5.12 1.61
C LEU A 200 -29.80 4.32 0.89
N LYS A 201 -29.64 3.01 0.79
CA LYS A 201 -30.64 2.11 0.21
C LYS A 201 -31.89 2.06 1.06
N ASP A 202 -31.74 1.85 2.36
CA ASP A 202 -32.87 1.75 3.30
C ASP A 202 -33.70 3.04 3.32
N LYS A 203 -33.07 4.22 3.19
CA LYS A 203 -33.76 5.51 3.03
C LYS A 203 -34.56 5.66 1.73
N LYS A 204 -34.21 4.91 0.67
CA LYS A 204 -34.87 4.98 -0.65
C LYS A 204 -36.04 4.01 -0.79
N VAL A 205 -36.08 2.93 -0.02
CA VAL A 205 -37.08 1.85 -0.16
C VAL A 205 -38.49 2.30 0.24
N ASP A 206 -38.66 3.38 1.04
CA ASP A 206 -39.94 3.81 1.56
C ASP A 206 -40.77 4.73 0.65
N LYS A 207 -40.32 4.99 -0.59
CA LYS A 207 -41.13 5.75 -1.53
C LYS A 207 -42.17 4.86 -2.19
N ALA A 208 -43.45 5.01 -1.84
CA ALA A 208 -44.51 4.33 -2.52
C ALA A 208 -44.53 4.64 -4.03
N SER A 209 -44.77 3.63 -4.82
CA SER A 209 -44.93 3.81 -6.28
C SER A 209 -46.28 4.51 -6.53
N PRO A 210 -46.32 5.63 -7.26
CA PRO A 210 -47.57 6.26 -7.66
C PRO A 210 -48.39 5.38 -8.62
N CYS A 211 -47.78 4.41 -9.26
CA CYS A 211 -48.42 3.48 -10.20
C CYS A 211 -47.90 2.05 -9.96
N PRO A 212 -48.49 1.31 -9.01
CA PRO A 212 -48.11 -0.10 -8.84
C PRO A 212 -48.54 -0.92 -10.05
N PHE A 213 -47.62 -1.70 -10.59
CA PHE A 213 -47.90 -2.57 -11.73
C PHE A 213 -48.59 -3.85 -11.28
N LYS A 214 -49.63 -4.27 -12.03
CA LYS A 214 -50.23 -5.60 -11.90
C LYS A 214 -49.61 -6.53 -12.91
N ILE A 215 -48.85 -7.49 -12.45
CA ILE A 215 -48.26 -8.53 -13.31
C ILE A 215 -49.31 -9.61 -13.57
N ASP A 216 -49.94 -9.55 -14.68
CA ASP A 216 -50.97 -10.49 -15.10
C ASP A 216 -50.39 -11.60 -16.07
N ASN A 217 -51.27 -12.50 -16.49
CA ASN A 217 -50.92 -13.60 -17.41
C ASN A 217 -50.53 -13.10 -18.81
N GLN A 218 -50.97 -11.90 -19.21
CA GLN A 218 -50.59 -11.33 -20.52
C GLN A 218 -49.12 -10.90 -20.52
N ILE A 219 -48.68 -10.26 -19.44
CA ILE A 219 -47.28 -9.86 -19.27
C ILE A 219 -46.39 -11.11 -19.21
N ARG A 220 -46.75 -12.11 -18.41
CA ARG A 220 -46.03 -13.37 -18.32
C ARG A 220 -46.05 -14.15 -19.66
N GLY A 221 -47.07 -13.99 -20.47
CA GLY A 221 -47.19 -14.58 -21.80
C GLY A 221 -46.24 -13.97 -22.85
N LEU A 222 -45.65 -12.79 -22.59
CA LEU A 222 -44.67 -12.18 -23.48
C LEU A 222 -43.40 -13.04 -23.62
N GLU A 223 -42.99 -13.70 -22.57
CA GLU A 223 -41.85 -14.63 -22.61
C GLU A 223 -42.03 -15.76 -23.60
N GLN A 224 -43.28 -16.26 -23.74
CA GLN A 224 -43.62 -17.38 -24.65
C GLN A 224 -43.60 -16.95 -26.11
N ARG A 225 -43.65 -15.67 -26.42
CA ARG A 225 -43.60 -15.11 -27.78
C ARG A 225 -42.18 -14.93 -28.31
N LEU A 226 -41.17 -15.14 -27.45
CA LEU A 226 -39.78 -15.05 -27.88
C LEU A 226 -39.43 -16.23 -28.78
N PRO A 227 -38.63 -16.05 -29.83
CA PRO A 227 -38.16 -17.11 -30.72
C PRO A 227 -37.11 -18.05 -30.09
N TYR A 228 -36.79 -17.83 -28.82
CA TYR A 228 -35.84 -18.60 -28.02
C TYR A 228 -36.25 -18.64 -26.53
N SER A 229 -35.71 -19.56 -25.78
CA SER A 229 -35.97 -19.69 -24.36
C SER A 229 -34.98 -18.81 -23.55
N LEU A 230 -35.49 -18.12 -22.56
CA LEU A 230 -34.64 -17.39 -21.59
C LEU A 230 -33.80 -18.37 -20.77
N THR A 231 -32.56 -17.97 -20.45
CA THR A 231 -31.71 -18.73 -19.53
C THR A 231 -32.27 -18.67 -18.10
N ASN A 232 -31.84 -19.60 -17.24
CA ASN A 232 -32.27 -19.61 -15.83
C ASN A 232 -31.90 -18.30 -15.10
N ALA A 233 -30.73 -17.71 -15.42
CA ALA A 233 -30.32 -16.43 -14.86
C ALA A 233 -31.24 -15.29 -15.32
N GLN A 234 -31.61 -15.23 -16.59
CA GLN A 234 -32.54 -14.24 -17.13
C GLN A 234 -33.93 -14.37 -16.53
N LYS A 235 -34.47 -15.58 -16.39
CA LYS A 235 -35.78 -15.86 -15.73
C LYS A 235 -35.75 -15.37 -14.27
N LYS A 236 -34.70 -15.68 -13.54
CA LYS A 236 -34.53 -15.21 -12.14
C LYS A 236 -34.55 -13.71 -12.04
N VAL A 237 -33.80 -13.00 -12.91
CA VAL A 237 -33.77 -11.53 -12.93
C VAL A 237 -35.15 -10.96 -13.25
N LEU A 238 -35.85 -11.54 -14.24
CA LEU A 238 -37.20 -11.12 -14.63
C LEU A 238 -38.21 -11.29 -13.48
N ASP A 239 -38.19 -12.43 -12.79
CA ASP A 239 -39.04 -12.66 -11.62
C ASP A 239 -38.74 -11.66 -10.47
N GLU A 240 -37.50 -11.27 -10.29
CA GLU A 240 -37.10 -10.25 -9.32
C GLU A 240 -37.64 -8.87 -9.73
N VAL A 241 -37.57 -8.50 -11.02
CA VAL A 241 -38.12 -7.27 -11.57
C VAL A 241 -39.65 -7.23 -11.40
N TYR A 242 -40.35 -8.30 -11.73
CA TYR A 242 -41.80 -8.40 -11.56
C TYR A 242 -42.23 -8.26 -10.11
N ARG A 243 -41.48 -8.84 -9.19
CA ARG A 243 -41.71 -8.73 -7.75
C ARG A 243 -41.52 -7.28 -7.27
N ASP A 244 -40.48 -6.61 -7.72
CA ASP A 244 -40.22 -5.22 -7.35
C ASP A 244 -41.34 -4.29 -7.91
N LEU A 245 -41.73 -4.47 -9.18
CA LEU A 245 -42.78 -3.66 -9.82
C LEU A 245 -44.14 -3.83 -9.14
N SER A 246 -44.48 -5.05 -8.70
CA SER A 246 -45.72 -5.33 -8.01
C SER A 246 -45.72 -5.01 -6.51
N GLY A 247 -44.52 -4.73 -5.96
CA GLY A 247 -44.34 -4.51 -4.50
C GLY A 247 -44.81 -3.18 -3.94
N GLY A 248 -45.38 -2.30 -4.78
CA GLY A 248 -45.90 -0.99 -4.33
C GLY A 248 -44.84 0.07 -4.03
N HIS A 249 -43.56 -0.23 -4.26
CA HIS A 249 -42.45 0.69 -4.11
C HIS A 249 -41.82 1.05 -5.47
N ILE A 250 -41.12 2.19 -5.53
CA ILE A 250 -40.39 2.57 -6.76
C ILE A 250 -39.25 1.61 -6.98
N MET A 251 -39.30 0.84 -8.08
CA MET A 251 -38.21 -0.05 -8.49
C MET A 251 -36.97 0.76 -8.88
N ASN A 252 -35.82 0.38 -8.33
CA ASN A 252 -34.49 0.90 -8.71
C ASN A 252 -33.47 -0.25 -8.67
N ARG A 253 -33.35 -0.96 -9.81
CA ARG A 253 -32.52 -2.15 -9.93
C ARG A 253 -31.51 -2.00 -11.05
N LEU A 254 -30.23 -2.32 -10.75
CA LEU A 254 -29.19 -2.41 -11.77
C LEU A 254 -29.10 -3.86 -12.28
N ILE A 255 -29.27 -4.04 -13.58
CA ILE A 255 -29.07 -5.33 -14.27
C ILE A 255 -27.67 -5.33 -14.89
N GLN A 256 -26.81 -6.19 -14.37
CA GLN A 256 -25.42 -6.31 -14.82
C GLN A 256 -25.20 -7.68 -15.49
N GLY A 257 -24.39 -7.69 -16.54
CA GLY A 257 -24.01 -8.92 -17.27
C GLY A 257 -23.06 -8.57 -18.42
N ASP A 258 -22.43 -9.59 -19.01
CA ASP A 258 -21.50 -9.44 -20.13
C ASP A 258 -22.17 -8.89 -21.40
N VAL A 259 -21.35 -8.42 -22.35
CA VAL A 259 -21.85 -8.05 -23.69
C VAL A 259 -22.46 -9.28 -24.35
N GLY A 260 -23.68 -9.13 -24.88
CA GLY A 260 -24.40 -10.27 -25.49
C GLY A 260 -25.19 -11.15 -24.51
N SER A 261 -25.17 -10.87 -23.18
CA SER A 261 -25.93 -11.64 -22.18
C SER A 261 -27.45 -11.45 -22.20
N GLY A 262 -27.98 -10.66 -23.16
CA GLY A 262 -29.41 -10.45 -23.33
C GLY A 262 -30.03 -9.46 -22.33
N LYS A 263 -29.28 -8.50 -21.79
CA LYS A 263 -29.82 -7.45 -20.87
C LYS A 263 -30.97 -6.65 -21.48
N THR A 264 -30.89 -6.37 -22.78
CA THR A 264 -31.90 -5.60 -23.50
C THR A 264 -33.26 -6.33 -23.52
N ILE A 265 -33.28 -7.66 -23.67
CA ILE A 265 -34.54 -8.42 -23.69
C ILE A 265 -35.24 -8.38 -22.33
N ILE A 266 -34.48 -8.37 -21.22
CA ILE A 266 -35.05 -8.21 -19.87
C ILE A 266 -35.68 -6.85 -19.69
N ALA A 267 -35.11 -5.80 -20.31
CA ALA A 267 -35.66 -4.45 -20.26
C ALA A 267 -36.93 -4.27 -21.15
N VAL A 268 -37.08 -5.11 -22.17
CA VAL A 268 -38.25 -5.10 -23.08
C VAL A 268 -39.42 -5.88 -22.51
N LEU A 269 -39.15 -7.00 -21.84
CA LEU A 269 -40.17 -7.85 -21.18
C LEU A 269 -40.69 -7.19 -19.90
#